data_362098b1571aabab418333b4f5b71500
#
_entry.id   362098b1571aabab418333b4f5b71500
#
_cell.length_a   1.000
_cell.length_b   1.000
_cell.length_c   1.000
_cell.angle_alpha   90.00
_cell.angle_beta   90.00
_cell.angle_gamma   90.00
#
_symmetry.space_group_name_H-M   'P 1'
#
loop_
_entity.id
_entity.type
_entity.pdbx_description
1 polymer ?
#
loop_
_entity_poly.entity_id
_entity_poly.type
_entity_poly.pdbx_seq_one_letter_code
_entity_poly.pdbx_strand_id
1 'polypeptide(L)'
;FAVSIFTWIPPALSTENRCIIMLHGLGRSANSLWIAEQFFTAHDYEVHRLAYPSTKKDLGELDEQIRSEAQGLCPTTPNFLTHSMGGIILRVIKTTHPDFAVARVVMLGPPNHGSEIVDEWGDWKLFVQLNGPAGARLGRDGIVTELPNVEFDLGIIAGSRSLNPYYSYLITGPDDGKVSIEATKVAGMKDHIVLPVTHTFMMNS
;
A
#
# COMPACT_ATOMS: atom_id res chain seq x y z
N PHE A 1 34.21 0.74 -46.49
CA PHE A 1 33.44 0.08 -45.41
C PHE A 1 32.73 1.17 -44.63
N ALA A 2 31.39 1.27 -44.78
CA ALA A 2 30.54 2.18 -44.01
C ALA A 2 30.11 1.44 -42.74
N VAL A 3 30.52 1.93 -41.58
CA VAL A 3 30.05 1.44 -40.28
C VAL A 3 28.73 2.14 -39.97
N SER A 4 27.61 1.44 -40.13
CA SER A 4 26.31 1.91 -39.66
C SER A 4 26.27 1.83 -38.14
N ILE A 5 26.31 2.97 -37.47
CA ILE A 5 26.08 3.07 -36.05
C ILE A 5 24.57 2.96 -35.85
N PHE A 6 24.09 1.79 -35.42
CA PHE A 6 22.73 1.60 -34.94
C PHE A 6 22.63 2.29 -33.56
N THR A 7 22.11 3.49 -33.53
CA THR A 7 21.67 4.12 -32.25
C THR A 7 20.42 3.41 -31.79
N TRP A 8 20.55 2.58 -30.74
CA TRP A 8 19.42 2.02 -30.05
C TRP A 8 18.70 3.16 -29.32
N ILE A 9 17.55 3.61 -29.83
CA ILE A 9 16.65 4.53 -29.16
C ILE A 9 15.74 3.63 -28.32
N PRO A 10 15.80 3.71 -26.96
CA PRO A 10 14.86 2.98 -26.16
C PRO A 10 13.44 3.44 -26.52
N PRO A 11 12.45 2.52 -26.58
CA PRO A 11 11.08 2.91 -26.84
C PRO A 11 10.69 4.01 -25.85
N ALA A 12 10.17 5.12 -26.37
CA ALA A 12 9.63 6.19 -25.53
C ALA A 12 8.64 5.53 -24.57
N LEU A 13 8.94 5.57 -23.27
CA LEU A 13 8.00 5.18 -22.24
C LEU A 13 6.73 5.98 -22.51
N SER A 14 5.64 5.27 -22.85
CA SER A 14 4.38 5.92 -23.18
C SER A 14 4.02 6.89 -22.06
N THR A 15 3.80 8.14 -22.37
CA THR A 15 3.41 9.19 -21.44
C THR A 15 2.02 8.93 -20.81
N GLU A 16 1.38 7.83 -21.18
CA GLU A 16 -0.02 7.54 -20.96
C GLU A 16 -0.40 7.17 -19.52
N ASN A 17 0.53 6.88 -18.60
CA ASN A 17 0.20 6.50 -17.21
C ASN A 17 1.16 7.10 -16.18
N ARG A 18 1.42 8.40 -16.24
CA ARG A 18 2.28 9.10 -15.28
C ARG A 18 1.52 9.77 -14.13
N CYS A 19 0.34 9.29 -13.80
CA CYS A 19 -0.40 9.77 -12.63
C CYS A 19 -0.40 8.71 -11.54
N ILE A 20 -0.11 9.13 -10.29
CA ILE A 20 -0.01 8.27 -9.12
C ILE A 20 -0.91 8.82 -8.02
N ILE A 21 -1.78 7.97 -7.50
CA ILE A 21 -2.55 8.23 -6.28
C ILE A 21 -1.88 7.49 -5.12
N MET A 22 -1.63 8.20 -4.02
CA MET A 22 -0.94 7.66 -2.86
C MET A 22 -1.87 7.53 -1.65
N LEU A 23 -1.88 6.34 -1.03
CA LEU A 23 -2.69 6.03 0.16
C LEU A 23 -1.79 5.72 1.36
N HIS A 24 -1.95 6.48 2.44
CA HIS A 24 -1.17 6.31 3.67
C HIS A 24 -1.69 5.14 4.55
N GLY A 25 -0.92 4.77 5.56
CA GLY A 25 -1.28 3.72 6.52
C GLY A 25 -2.11 4.21 7.71
N LEU A 26 -2.47 3.25 8.56
CA LEU A 26 -3.20 3.48 9.82
C LEU A 26 -2.42 4.43 10.75
N GLY A 27 -3.11 5.40 11.36
CA GLY A 27 -2.51 6.37 12.27
C GLY A 27 -1.50 7.31 11.60
N ARG A 28 -1.52 7.40 10.27
CA ARG A 28 -0.68 8.28 9.46
C ARG A 28 -1.50 9.39 8.82
N SER A 29 -0.83 10.28 8.11
CA SER A 29 -1.43 11.29 7.26
C SER A 29 -0.80 11.25 5.87
N ALA A 30 -1.40 11.95 4.90
CA ALA A 30 -0.84 12.11 3.56
C ALA A 30 0.63 12.61 3.58
N ASN A 31 1.02 13.39 4.59
CA ASN A 31 2.39 13.89 4.72
C ASN A 31 3.43 12.80 4.95
N SER A 32 3.04 11.61 5.40
CA SER A 32 3.97 10.48 5.55
C SER A 32 4.53 10.00 4.20
N LEU A 33 3.88 10.33 3.09
CA LEU A 33 4.29 9.97 1.72
C LEU A 33 4.96 11.13 0.97
N TRP A 34 5.30 12.23 1.67
CA TRP A 34 5.85 13.42 1.03
C TRP A 34 7.18 13.17 0.30
N ILE A 35 8.08 12.36 0.85
CA ILE A 35 9.37 12.03 0.21
C ILE A 35 9.13 11.26 -1.10
N ALA A 36 8.23 10.27 -1.07
CA ALA A 36 7.86 9.55 -2.27
C ALA A 36 7.22 10.46 -3.33
N GLU A 37 6.34 11.40 -2.92
CA GLU A 37 5.79 12.40 -3.83
C GLU A 37 6.89 13.23 -4.49
N GLN A 38 7.86 13.76 -3.70
CA GLN A 38 8.97 14.55 -4.28
C GLN A 38 9.78 13.74 -5.29
N PHE A 39 10.05 12.47 -4.99
CA PHE A 39 10.76 11.58 -5.90
C PHE A 39 10.01 11.40 -7.22
N PHE A 40 8.74 11.04 -7.18
CA PHE A 40 7.96 10.81 -8.39
C PHE A 40 7.70 12.10 -9.18
N THR A 41 7.45 13.23 -8.49
CA THR A 41 7.29 14.54 -9.15
C THR A 41 8.58 14.95 -9.88
N ALA A 42 9.76 14.70 -9.28
CA ALA A 42 11.04 14.94 -9.95
C ALA A 42 11.28 14.04 -11.18
N HIS A 43 10.50 12.98 -11.34
CA HIS A 43 10.51 12.07 -12.49
C HIS A 43 9.30 12.25 -13.42
N ASP A 44 8.70 13.42 -13.43
CA ASP A 44 7.58 13.82 -14.30
C ASP A 44 6.29 13.02 -14.08
N TYR A 45 6.04 12.54 -12.85
CA TYR A 45 4.74 11.99 -12.48
C TYR A 45 3.85 13.07 -11.87
N GLU A 46 2.58 13.07 -12.24
CA GLU A 46 1.53 13.77 -11.51
C GLU A 46 1.17 12.95 -10.26
N VAL A 47 1.27 13.54 -9.07
CA VAL A 47 1.12 12.82 -7.80
C VAL A 47 0.04 13.42 -6.93
N HIS A 48 -0.88 12.59 -6.46
CA HIS A 48 -1.98 12.96 -5.57
C HIS A 48 -1.90 12.13 -4.27
N ARG A 49 -1.61 12.78 -3.14
CA ARG A 49 -1.64 12.15 -1.82
C ARG A 49 -3.00 12.35 -1.17
N LEU A 50 -3.82 11.31 -1.06
CA LEU A 50 -5.13 11.41 -0.43
C LEU A 50 -5.00 11.47 1.10
N ALA A 51 -5.75 12.40 1.71
CA ALA A 51 -5.83 12.56 3.15
C ALA A 51 -7.16 12.00 3.66
N TYR A 52 -7.11 11.01 4.53
CA TYR A 52 -8.31 10.41 5.12
C TYR A 52 -8.11 10.07 6.59
N PRO A 53 -9.19 10.07 7.39
CA PRO A 53 -9.12 9.85 8.84
C PRO A 53 -9.02 8.36 9.17
N SER A 54 -7.86 7.77 8.93
CA SER A 54 -7.59 6.33 9.00
C SER A 54 -7.91 5.65 10.36
N THR A 55 -8.02 6.44 11.44
CA THR A 55 -8.36 5.96 12.78
C THR A 55 -9.77 6.30 13.23
N LYS A 56 -10.59 6.96 12.40
CA LYS A 56 -11.92 7.44 12.79
C LYS A 56 -13.05 6.78 12.02
N LYS A 57 -12.79 6.29 10.82
CA LYS A 57 -13.75 5.69 9.92
C LYS A 57 -13.53 4.19 9.81
N ASP A 58 -14.58 3.46 9.47
CA ASP A 58 -14.45 2.06 9.09
C ASP A 58 -13.98 1.90 7.63
N LEU A 59 -13.73 0.67 7.20
CA LEU A 59 -13.20 0.41 5.86
C LEU A 59 -14.19 0.74 4.74
N GLY A 60 -15.51 0.61 4.99
CA GLY A 60 -16.53 0.95 4.01
C GLY A 60 -16.65 2.47 3.80
N GLU A 61 -16.61 3.24 4.90
CA GLU A 61 -16.58 4.71 4.84
C GLU A 61 -15.31 5.24 4.17
N LEU A 62 -14.16 4.56 4.39
CA LEU A 62 -12.89 4.90 3.73
C LEU A 62 -12.90 4.53 2.25
N ASP A 63 -13.50 3.38 1.87
CA ASP A 63 -13.74 3.00 0.48
C ASP A 63 -14.50 4.11 -0.27
N GLU A 64 -15.66 4.51 0.23
CA GLU A 64 -16.50 5.53 -0.39
C GLU A 64 -15.76 6.86 -0.54
N GLN A 65 -15.09 7.32 0.52
CA GLN A 65 -14.35 8.58 0.50
C GLN A 65 -13.21 8.54 -0.52
N ILE A 66 -12.34 7.52 -0.44
CA ILE A 66 -11.13 7.43 -1.28
C ILE A 66 -11.53 7.25 -2.74
N ARG A 67 -12.54 6.42 -3.03
CA ARG A 67 -13.03 6.21 -4.38
C ARG A 67 -13.58 7.50 -4.98
N SER A 68 -14.39 8.24 -4.20
CA SER A 68 -14.93 9.52 -4.62
C SER A 68 -13.85 10.57 -4.86
N GLU A 69 -12.86 10.68 -3.95
CA GLU A 69 -11.76 11.64 -4.09
C GLU A 69 -10.80 11.26 -5.23
N ALA A 70 -10.55 9.97 -5.46
CA ALA A 70 -9.68 9.50 -6.53
C ALA A 70 -10.29 9.74 -7.93
N GLN A 71 -11.61 9.81 -8.00
CA GLN A 71 -12.31 9.97 -9.27
C GLN A 71 -11.99 11.31 -9.90
N GLY A 72 -11.45 11.28 -11.11
CA GLY A 72 -11.15 12.49 -11.90
C GLY A 72 -9.85 13.20 -11.52
N LEU A 73 -9.06 12.70 -10.55
CA LEU A 73 -7.74 13.26 -10.25
C LEU A 73 -6.73 13.03 -11.37
N CYS A 74 -6.80 11.88 -12.01
CA CYS A 74 -5.89 11.52 -13.09
C CYS A 74 -6.60 11.61 -14.45
N PRO A 75 -5.93 12.13 -15.48
CA PRO A 75 -6.51 12.20 -16.84
C PRO A 75 -6.63 10.82 -17.49
N THR A 76 -5.91 9.83 -16.97
CA THR A 76 -5.91 8.43 -17.42
C THR A 76 -6.07 7.49 -16.24
N THR A 77 -6.09 6.18 -16.46
CA THR A 77 -6.13 5.18 -15.40
C THR A 77 -4.95 5.36 -14.42
N PRO A 78 -5.18 5.62 -13.12
CA PRO A 78 -4.11 5.93 -12.17
C PRO A 78 -3.28 4.71 -11.80
N ASN A 79 -1.99 4.96 -11.49
CA ASN A 79 -1.20 4.06 -10.69
C ASN A 79 -1.44 4.33 -9.20
N PHE A 80 -1.19 3.34 -8.34
CA PHE A 80 -1.31 3.50 -6.91
C PHE A 80 -0.01 3.14 -6.19
N LEU A 81 0.39 3.99 -5.24
CA LEU A 81 1.39 3.68 -4.23
C LEU A 81 0.69 3.67 -2.87
N THR A 82 0.70 2.55 -2.18
CA THR A 82 0.01 2.43 -0.91
C THR A 82 0.97 2.00 0.19
N HIS A 83 0.71 2.43 1.42
CA HIS A 83 1.44 1.99 2.59
C HIS A 83 0.50 1.30 3.58
N SER A 84 0.89 0.09 4.04
CA SER A 84 0.20 -0.63 5.11
C SER A 84 -1.30 -0.79 4.83
N MET A 85 -2.17 -0.32 5.73
CA MET A 85 -3.64 -0.34 5.58
C MET A 85 -4.13 0.28 4.26
N GLY A 86 -3.41 1.25 3.68
CA GLY A 86 -3.78 1.83 2.39
C GLY A 86 -3.88 0.79 1.26
N GLY A 87 -3.06 -0.27 1.32
CA GLY A 87 -3.14 -1.40 0.39
C GLY A 87 -4.40 -2.24 0.60
N ILE A 88 -4.80 -2.46 1.85
CA ILE A 88 -6.02 -3.19 2.18
C ILE A 88 -7.26 -2.41 1.74
N ILE A 89 -7.29 -1.08 1.96
CA ILE A 89 -8.39 -0.23 1.47
C ILE A 89 -8.52 -0.34 -0.06
N LEU A 90 -7.41 -0.30 -0.80
CA LEU A 90 -7.46 -0.45 -2.26
C LEU A 90 -8.01 -1.83 -2.69
N ARG A 91 -7.66 -2.91 -1.96
CA ARG A 91 -8.25 -4.24 -2.19
C ARG A 91 -9.75 -4.27 -1.90
N VAL A 92 -10.20 -3.61 -0.82
CA VAL A 92 -11.63 -3.46 -0.50
C VAL A 92 -12.32 -2.73 -1.64
N ILE A 93 -11.81 -1.58 -2.09
CA ILE A 93 -12.36 -0.81 -3.22
C ILE A 93 -12.49 -1.69 -4.47
N LYS A 94 -11.46 -2.46 -4.81
CA LYS A 94 -11.49 -3.34 -5.99
C LYS A 94 -12.45 -4.51 -5.85
N THR A 95 -12.72 -4.96 -4.63
CA THR A 95 -13.68 -6.04 -4.34
C THR A 95 -15.12 -5.53 -4.43
N THR A 96 -15.39 -4.36 -3.85
CA THR A 96 -16.73 -3.74 -3.83
C THR A 96 -17.06 -3.05 -5.16
N HIS A 97 -16.05 -2.54 -5.86
CA HIS A 97 -16.16 -1.83 -7.14
C HIS A 97 -15.16 -2.38 -8.16
N PRO A 98 -15.44 -3.54 -8.80
CA PRO A 98 -14.53 -4.18 -9.75
C PRO A 98 -14.11 -3.27 -10.92
N ASP A 99 -15.00 -2.36 -11.34
CA ASP A 99 -14.77 -1.41 -12.44
C ASP A 99 -13.93 -0.18 -12.02
N PHE A 100 -13.57 -0.04 -10.74
CA PHE A 100 -12.70 1.05 -10.30
C PHE A 100 -11.35 0.96 -11.01
N ALA A 101 -11.00 2.03 -11.73
CA ALA A 101 -9.85 2.05 -12.62
C ALA A 101 -8.52 2.03 -11.85
N VAL A 102 -7.71 1.01 -12.08
CA VAL A 102 -6.37 0.82 -11.49
C VAL A 102 -5.43 0.30 -12.56
N ALA A 103 -4.31 0.99 -12.82
CA ALA A 103 -3.29 0.56 -13.76
C ALA A 103 -2.28 -0.37 -13.06
N ARG A 104 -1.35 0.19 -12.31
CA ARG A 104 -0.33 -0.55 -11.57
C ARG A 104 -0.37 -0.16 -10.10
N VAL A 105 -0.05 -1.10 -9.22
CA VAL A 105 -0.02 -0.88 -7.78
C VAL A 105 1.31 -1.31 -7.21
N VAL A 106 1.87 -0.48 -6.34
CA VAL A 106 2.95 -0.87 -5.43
C VAL A 106 2.44 -0.74 -4.00
N MET A 107 2.50 -1.82 -3.25
CA MET A 107 2.14 -1.84 -1.83
C MET A 107 3.39 -1.94 -0.96
N LEU A 108 3.54 -1.00 -0.03
CA LEU A 108 4.61 -0.95 0.96
C LEU A 108 4.11 -1.57 2.28
N GLY A 109 4.64 -2.73 2.67
CA GLY A 109 4.31 -3.43 3.91
C GLY A 109 2.81 -3.71 4.14
N PRO A 110 2.04 -4.18 3.14
CA PRO A 110 0.61 -4.41 3.32
C PRO A 110 0.37 -5.62 4.22
N PRO A 111 -0.52 -5.57 5.23
CA PRO A 111 -0.91 -6.74 6.01
C PRO A 111 -1.95 -7.59 5.25
N ASN A 112 -1.55 -8.16 4.09
CA ASN A 112 -2.44 -8.90 3.20
C ASN A 112 -3.01 -10.19 3.81
N HIS A 113 -2.31 -10.77 4.81
CA HIS A 113 -2.77 -11.89 5.63
C HIS A 113 -3.01 -11.49 7.09
N GLY A 114 -3.25 -10.21 7.34
CA GLY A 114 -3.43 -9.66 8.67
C GLY A 114 -2.13 -9.33 9.39
N SER A 115 -2.27 -8.89 10.63
CA SER A 115 -1.18 -8.53 11.52
C SER A 115 -1.36 -9.23 12.86
N GLU A 116 -0.37 -10.02 13.27
CA GLU A 116 -0.35 -10.69 14.57
C GLU A 116 -0.46 -9.70 15.73
N ILE A 117 0.03 -8.48 15.55
CA ILE A 117 -0.10 -7.40 16.55
C ILE A 117 -1.58 -7.01 16.74
N VAL A 118 -2.34 -6.98 15.64
CA VAL A 118 -3.79 -6.70 15.73
C VAL A 118 -4.52 -7.89 16.34
N ASP A 119 -4.11 -9.12 16.08
CA ASP A 119 -4.70 -10.31 16.69
C ASP A 119 -4.52 -10.29 18.22
N GLU A 120 -3.33 -9.91 18.70
CA GLU A 120 -3.04 -9.87 20.15
C GLU A 120 -3.73 -8.71 20.87
N TRP A 121 -3.83 -7.55 20.20
CA TRP A 121 -4.27 -6.31 20.85
C TRP A 121 -5.61 -5.77 20.33
N GLY A 122 -6.14 -6.35 19.23
CA GLY A 122 -7.31 -5.82 18.50
C GLY A 122 -8.57 -5.68 19.35
N ASP A 123 -8.78 -6.57 20.32
CA ASP A 123 -9.93 -6.54 21.22
C ASP A 123 -9.72 -5.62 22.44
N TRP A 124 -8.52 -5.14 22.65
CA TRP A 124 -8.25 -4.24 23.76
C TRP A 124 -8.83 -2.85 23.51
N LYS A 125 -9.71 -2.38 24.39
CA LYS A 125 -10.43 -1.10 24.21
C LYS A 125 -9.52 0.08 23.91
N LEU A 126 -8.34 0.15 24.53
CA LEU A 126 -7.37 1.21 24.27
C LEU A 126 -6.77 1.10 22.87
N PHE A 127 -6.51 -0.11 22.38
CA PHE A 127 -6.01 -0.34 21.02
C PHE A 127 -7.04 0.11 19.98
N VAL A 128 -8.30 -0.30 20.15
CA VAL A 128 -9.42 0.12 19.28
C VAL A 128 -9.61 1.63 19.31
N GLN A 129 -9.53 2.25 20.50
CA GLN A 129 -9.67 3.71 20.64
C GLN A 129 -8.54 4.48 19.93
N LEU A 130 -7.32 3.96 19.92
CA LEU A 130 -6.16 4.58 19.25
C LEU A 130 -6.10 4.31 17.75
N ASN A 131 -6.49 3.12 17.31
CA ASN A 131 -6.38 2.68 15.94
C ASN A 131 -7.69 2.74 15.15
N GLY A 132 -8.80 2.94 15.83
CA GLY A 132 -10.13 3.07 15.24
C GLY A 132 -10.71 1.77 14.67
N PRO A 133 -11.93 1.84 14.12
CA PRO A 133 -12.66 0.65 13.67
C PRO A 133 -12.01 -0.05 12.48
N ALA A 134 -11.40 0.69 11.54
CA ALA A 134 -10.67 0.10 10.40
C ALA A 134 -9.43 -0.67 10.89
N GLY A 135 -8.68 -0.11 11.83
CA GLY A 135 -7.47 -0.74 12.38
C GLY A 135 -7.74 -2.05 13.10
N ALA A 136 -8.83 -2.14 13.84
CA ALA A 136 -9.23 -3.35 14.56
C ALA A 136 -9.59 -4.53 13.62
N ARG A 137 -9.92 -4.27 12.35
CA ARG A 137 -10.26 -5.29 11.36
C ARG A 137 -9.07 -5.80 10.53
N LEU A 138 -7.84 -5.37 10.84
CA LEU A 138 -6.63 -5.78 10.12
C LEU A 138 -5.96 -7.04 10.72
N GLY A 139 -6.59 -7.73 11.65
CA GLY A 139 -6.13 -9.02 12.18
C GLY A 139 -6.26 -10.15 11.16
N ARG A 140 -5.66 -11.32 11.48
CA ARG A 140 -5.69 -12.50 10.62
C ARG A 140 -7.09 -13.08 10.45
N ASP A 141 -7.95 -12.93 11.44
CA ASP A 141 -9.37 -13.33 11.37
C ASP A 141 -10.28 -12.17 10.92
N GLY A 142 -9.68 -11.08 10.42
CA GLY A 142 -10.37 -9.89 9.96
C GLY A 142 -10.72 -9.91 8.48
N ILE A 143 -11.07 -8.73 7.95
CA ILE A 143 -11.53 -8.56 6.56
C ILE A 143 -10.53 -9.09 5.51
N VAL A 144 -9.24 -9.14 5.84
CA VAL A 144 -8.20 -9.56 4.88
C VAL A 144 -8.39 -11.00 4.38
N THR A 145 -9.01 -11.88 5.17
CA THR A 145 -9.31 -13.27 4.81
C THR A 145 -10.50 -13.39 3.86
N GLU A 146 -11.36 -12.39 3.83
CA GLU A 146 -12.54 -12.32 2.95
C GLU A 146 -12.21 -11.71 1.58
N LEU A 147 -11.05 -11.02 1.47
CA LEU A 147 -10.66 -10.36 0.24
C LEU A 147 -10.13 -11.38 -0.78
N PRO A 148 -10.61 -11.32 -2.04
CA PRO A 148 -10.17 -12.21 -3.09
C PRO A 148 -8.70 -11.99 -3.45
N ASN A 149 -8.15 -12.91 -4.27
CA ASN A 149 -6.87 -12.74 -4.92
C ASN A 149 -6.86 -11.45 -5.77
N VAL A 150 -5.70 -10.84 -5.93
CA VAL A 150 -5.60 -9.64 -6.74
C VAL A 150 -5.54 -9.98 -8.24
N GLU A 151 -6.27 -9.19 -9.05
CA GLU A 151 -6.32 -9.35 -10.50
C GLU A 151 -5.69 -8.16 -11.25
N PHE A 152 -5.17 -7.17 -10.51
CA PHE A 152 -4.46 -6.02 -11.07
C PHE A 152 -2.93 -6.21 -10.96
N ASP A 153 -2.17 -5.46 -11.74
CA ASP A 153 -0.71 -5.49 -11.70
C ASP A 153 -0.17 -4.98 -10.37
N LEU A 154 0.24 -5.90 -9.50
CA LEU A 154 0.68 -5.63 -8.14
C LEU A 154 2.13 -6.04 -7.90
N GLY A 155 2.97 -5.08 -7.47
CA GLY A 155 4.25 -5.31 -6.80
C GLY A 155 4.14 -5.02 -5.31
N ILE A 156 4.87 -5.79 -4.49
CA ILE A 156 4.90 -5.62 -3.04
C ILE A 156 6.34 -5.40 -2.59
N ILE A 157 6.53 -4.43 -1.69
CA ILE A 157 7.79 -4.20 -0.98
C ILE A 157 7.56 -4.51 0.49
N ALA A 158 8.24 -5.55 1.00
CA ALA A 158 8.23 -5.94 2.40
C ALA A 158 9.49 -5.42 3.12
N GLY A 159 9.37 -5.03 4.38
CA GLY A 159 10.50 -4.72 5.23
C GLY A 159 10.98 -5.94 6.03
N SER A 160 12.27 -5.98 6.37
CA SER A 160 12.87 -7.05 7.16
C SER A 160 13.61 -6.55 8.42
N ARG A 161 13.37 -5.30 8.84
CA ARG A 161 13.98 -4.75 10.07
C ARG A 161 12.89 -4.30 11.03
N SER A 162 13.04 -4.69 12.28
CA SER A 162 12.20 -4.22 13.38
C SER A 162 13.02 -3.37 14.35
N LEU A 163 12.40 -2.33 14.90
CA LEU A 163 12.95 -1.54 16.00
C LEU A 163 12.31 -1.89 17.35
N ASN A 164 11.31 -2.77 17.34
CA ASN A 164 10.59 -3.19 18.55
C ASN A 164 10.71 -4.71 18.74
N PRO A 165 11.64 -5.17 19.60
CA PRO A 165 11.84 -6.59 19.86
C PRO A 165 10.60 -7.31 20.39
N TYR A 166 9.74 -6.58 21.13
CA TYR A 166 8.50 -7.15 21.66
C TYR A 166 7.52 -7.47 20.53
N TYR A 167 7.36 -6.57 19.57
CA TYR A 167 6.50 -6.84 18.42
C TYR A 167 7.05 -7.99 17.56
N SER A 168 8.37 -8.02 17.34
CA SER A 168 8.99 -9.14 16.62
C SER A 168 8.90 -10.47 17.36
N TYR A 169 8.74 -10.46 18.67
CA TYR A 169 8.45 -11.69 19.43
C TYR A 169 7.04 -12.22 19.16
N LEU A 170 6.07 -11.33 18.94
CA LEU A 170 4.67 -11.70 18.61
C LEU A 170 4.51 -12.12 17.15
N ILE A 171 5.33 -11.57 16.26
CA ILE A 171 5.26 -11.80 14.81
C ILE A 171 6.05 -13.07 14.46
N THR A 172 5.44 -13.95 13.67
CA THR A 172 6.09 -15.18 13.24
C THR A 172 7.01 -14.92 12.04
N GLY A 173 8.31 -15.14 12.23
CA GLY A 173 9.34 -15.01 11.17
C GLY A 173 9.89 -13.60 11.00
N PRO A 174 10.67 -13.34 9.94
CA PRO A 174 11.23 -12.02 9.67
C PRO A 174 10.13 -10.99 9.40
N ASP A 175 10.28 -9.80 10.01
CA ASP A 175 9.26 -8.76 10.04
C ASP A 175 9.86 -7.34 9.94
N ASP A 176 9.00 -6.35 9.70
CA ASP A 176 9.33 -4.94 9.63
C ASP A 176 9.02 -4.17 10.94
N GLY A 177 8.62 -4.89 11.99
CA GLY A 177 8.16 -4.37 13.28
C GLY A 177 6.65 -4.26 13.40
N LYS A 178 5.87 -4.60 12.36
CA LYS A 178 4.40 -4.62 12.38
C LYS A 178 3.77 -5.74 11.55
N VAL A 179 4.42 -6.14 10.47
CA VAL A 179 3.91 -7.14 9.52
C VAL A 179 5.06 -8.08 9.17
N SER A 180 4.83 -9.38 9.19
CA SER A 180 5.81 -10.36 8.73
C SER A 180 5.94 -10.30 7.20
N ILE A 181 7.12 -10.70 6.68
CA ILE A 181 7.34 -10.78 5.22
C ILE A 181 6.28 -11.66 4.57
N GLU A 182 5.94 -12.80 5.20
CA GLU A 182 4.92 -13.71 4.68
C GLU A 182 3.52 -13.08 4.67
N ALA A 183 3.16 -12.32 5.70
CA ALA A 183 1.86 -11.67 5.77
C ALA A 183 1.68 -10.54 4.74
N THR A 184 2.77 -10.05 4.13
CA THR A 184 2.66 -9.07 3.05
C THR A 184 2.25 -9.68 1.72
N LYS A 185 2.48 -10.97 1.49
CA LYS A 185 2.19 -11.64 0.21
C LYS A 185 0.69 -11.73 -0.05
N VAL A 186 0.31 -11.86 -1.32
CA VAL A 186 -1.07 -12.17 -1.75
C VAL A 186 -1.05 -12.87 -3.10
N ALA A 187 -1.95 -13.81 -3.30
CA ALA A 187 -2.06 -14.49 -4.58
C ALA A 187 -2.47 -13.53 -5.71
N GLY A 188 -1.83 -13.65 -6.87
CA GLY A 188 -1.99 -12.75 -8.01
C GLY A 188 -0.97 -11.61 -8.06
N MET A 189 -0.17 -11.37 -7.00
CA MET A 189 0.95 -10.41 -7.08
C MET A 189 1.93 -10.81 -8.18
N LYS A 190 2.50 -9.81 -8.88
CA LYS A 190 3.47 -10.01 -9.98
C LYS A 190 4.90 -10.04 -9.46
N ASP A 191 5.19 -9.29 -8.41
CA ASP A 191 6.54 -9.16 -7.84
C ASP A 191 6.50 -8.94 -6.34
N HIS A 192 7.55 -9.39 -5.63
CA HIS A 192 7.70 -9.25 -4.19
C HIS A 192 9.17 -9.04 -3.83
N ILE A 193 9.51 -7.85 -3.34
CA ILE A 193 10.88 -7.50 -2.93
C ILE A 193 10.94 -7.33 -1.42
N VAL A 194 12.07 -7.73 -0.84
CA VAL A 194 12.35 -7.55 0.59
C VAL A 194 13.50 -6.58 0.76
N LEU A 195 13.28 -5.51 1.53
CA LEU A 195 14.29 -4.50 1.83
C LEU A 195 14.62 -4.49 3.33
N PRO A 196 15.86 -4.14 3.73
CA PRO A 196 16.27 -4.04 5.13
C PRO A 196 15.76 -2.72 5.77
N VAL A 197 14.46 -2.49 5.72
CA VAL A 197 13.76 -1.29 6.20
C VAL A 197 12.70 -1.67 7.22
N THR A 198 12.30 -0.69 8.05
CA THR A 198 11.24 -0.87 9.03
C THR A 198 9.90 -0.41 8.46
N HIS A 199 8.79 -0.93 9.00
CA HIS A 199 7.42 -0.55 8.60
C HIS A 199 7.19 0.97 8.58
N THR A 200 7.72 1.65 9.59
CA THR A 200 7.51 3.08 9.78
C THR A 200 8.27 3.94 8.77
N PHE A 201 9.45 3.50 8.32
CA PHE A 201 10.35 4.31 7.50
C PHE A 201 10.49 3.85 6.06
N MET A 202 9.83 2.75 5.65
CA MET A 202 9.93 2.24 4.28
C MET A 202 9.45 3.22 3.20
N MET A 203 8.56 4.16 3.57
CA MET A 203 8.09 5.22 2.67
C MET A 203 9.17 6.27 2.34
N ASN A 204 10.29 6.26 3.06
CA ASN A 204 11.37 7.24 2.98
C ASN A 204 12.69 6.61 2.49
N SER A 205 12.65 5.38 2.00
CA SER A 205 13.83 4.60 1.62
C SER A 205 14.06 4.56 0.13
#